data_972fc53c65f545defe971457eae64d9c
#
_entry.id   972fc53c65f545defe971457eae64d9c
#
_cell.length_a   1.000
_cell.length_b   1.000
_cell.length_c   1.000
_cell.angle_alpha   90.00
_cell.angle_beta   90.00
_cell.angle_gamma   90.00
#
_symmetry.space_group_name_H-M   'P 1'
#
loop_
_entity.id
_entity.type
_entity.pdbx_description
1 polymer ?
#
loop_
_entity_poly.entity_id
_entity_poly.type
_entity_poly.pdbx_seq_one_letter_code
_entity_poly.pdbx_strand_id
1 'polypeptide(L)'
;MMKKIFLILSITFISNIQCQENYRTNLIGKWEFKLDVKDVIKNSDEMSGLEKLAARAFSGAIEKALDKTQILFDFKENNTAAIIVITDSTKQNRVVFSWEINENGNLILDEISEQSQVRLGDTAYWIFDDDKLVPYDINENINKGMLLIKVK
;
A
#
# COMPACT_ATOMS: atom_id res chain seq x y z
N MET A 1 36.35 22.42 20.72
CA MET A 1 34.87 22.37 20.56
C MET A 1 34.42 21.66 19.27
N MET A 2 35.08 21.82 18.13
CA MET A 2 34.70 21.25 16.85
C MET A 2 34.68 19.69 16.77
N LYS A 3 35.55 18.98 17.49
CA LYS A 3 35.60 17.50 17.45
C LYS A 3 34.34 16.81 18.04
N LYS A 4 33.67 17.43 19.03
CA LYS A 4 32.46 16.87 19.65
C LYS A 4 31.20 17.04 18.76
N ILE A 5 31.16 18.08 17.93
CA ILE A 5 30.04 18.34 17.00
C ILE A 5 30.06 17.30 15.86
N PHE A 6 31.25 16.91 15.40
CA PHE A 6 31.40 15.89 14.35
C PHE A 6 30.95 14.50 14.79
N LEU A 7 31.13 14.17 16.08
CA LEU A 7 30.72 12.88 16.63
C LEU A 7 29.18 12.78 16.74
N ILE A 8 28.49 13.87 17.09
CA ILE A 8 27.04 13.91 17.21
C ILE A 8 26.39 13.81 15.82
N LEU A 9 26.96 14.47 14.81
CA LEU A 9 26.46 14.41 13.44
C LEU A 9 26.60 12.99 12.82
N SER A 10 27.67 12.25 13.15
CA SER A 10 27.85 10.87 12.67
C SER A 10 26.89 9.87 13.30
N ILE A 11 26.46 10.07 14.55
CA ILE A 11 25.52 9.18 15.24
C ILE A 11 24.10 9.34 14.68
N THR A 12 23.68 10.56 14.31
CA THR A 12 22.37 10.78 13.70
C THR A 12 22.24 10.19 12.29
N PHE A 13 23.33 10.13 11.52
CA PHE A 13 23.32 9.50 10.21
C PHE A 13 23.17 7.96 10.30
N ILE A 14 23.80 7.33 11.26
CA ILE A 14 23.77 5.86 11.44
C ILE A 14 22.37 5.40 11.85
N SER A 15 21.65 6.15 12.69
CA SER A 15 20.31 5.77 13.13
C SER A 15 19.25 5.79 12.01
N ASN A 16 19.35 6.69 11.05
CA ASN A 16 18.43 6.75 9.91
C ASN A 16 18.62 5.57 8.93
N ILE A 17 19.87 5.15 8.69
CA ILE A 17 20.19 4.01 7.81
C ILE A 17 19.64 2.71 8.40
N GLN A 18 19.78 2.47 9.69
CA GLN A 18 19.27 1.28 10.35
C GLN A 18 17.75 1.19 10.35
N CYS A 19 17.05 2.31 10.43
CA CYS A 19 15.60 2.34 10.42
C CYS A 19 15.04 1.95 9.04
N GLN A 20 15.62 2.49 7.96
CA GLN A 20 15.22 2.17 6.59
C GLN A 20 15.48 0.69 6.23
N GLU A 21 16.61 0.13 6.67
CA GLU A 21 16.96 -1.26 6.42
C GLU A 21 15.97 -2.22 7.14
N ASN A 22 15.48 -1.85 8.31
CA ASN A 22 14.47 -2.61 9.03
C ASN A 22 13.12 -2.61 8.31
N TYR A 23 12.66 -1.45 7.82
CA TYR A 23 11.43 -1.36 7.01
C TYR A 23 11.54 -2.16 5.73
N ARG A 24 12.68 -2.09 5.03
CA ARG A 24 12.95 -2.86 3.83
C ARG A 24 12.86 -4.36 4.08
N THR A 25 13.52 -4.86 5.11
CA THR A 25 13.50 -6.28 5.48
C THR A 25 12.10 -6.74 5.84
N ASN A 26 11.36 -5.91 6.56
CA ASN A 26 9.98 -6.20 6.95
C ASN A 26 9.02 -6.18 5.76
N LEU A 27 9.29 -5.40 4.70
CA LEU A 27 8.46 -5.33 3.52
C LEU A 27 8.54 -6.59 2.66
N ILE A 28 9.73 -7.17 2.51
CA ILE A 28 9.95 -8.31 1.62
C ILE A 28 9.00 -9.47 1.95
N GLY A 29 8.38 -10.04 0.90
CA GLY A 29 7.43 -11.14 1.00
C GLY A 29 6.06 -10.79 0.46
N LYS A 30 5.07 -11.59 0.82
CA LYS A 30 3.70 -11.48 0.32
C LYS A 30 2.81 -10.73 1.29
N TRP A 31 1.97 -9.88 0.70
CA TRP A 31 0.97 -9.09 1.41
C TRP A 31 -0.37 -9.25 0.71
N GLU A 32 -1.43 -9.42 1.47
CA GLU A 32 -2.78 -9.52 0.95
C GLU A 32 -3.49 -8.18 1.05
N PHE A 33 -4.04 -7.71 -0.07
CA PHE A 33 -4.87 -6.50 -0.10
C PHE A 33 -6.25 -6.80 0.44
N LYS A 34 -6.71 -5.98 1.36
CA LYS A 34 -8.05 -6.02 1.93
C LYS A 34 -8.79 -4.74 1.62
N LEU A 35 -10.05 -4.87 1.22
CA LEU A 35 -10.94 -3.76 0.90
C LEU A 35 -12.24 -3.90 1.68
N ASP A 36 -12.53 -2.94 2.55
CA ASP A 36 -13.85 -2.74 3.14
C ASP A 36 -14.66 -1.75 2.29
N VAL A 37 -15.50 -2.28 1.42
CA VAL A 37 -16.29 -1.48 0.47
C VAL A 37 -17.21 -0.50 1.18
N LYS A 38 -17.77 -0.89 2.33
CA LYS A 38 -18.69 -0.01 3.10
C LYS A 38 -17.95 1.18 3.67
N ASP A 39 -16.74 0.95 4.16
CA ASP A 39 -15.92 2.01 4.74
C ASP A 39 -15.39 2.96 3.64
N VAL A 40 -15.04 2.45 2.47
CA VAL A 40 -14.68 3.26 1.29
C VAL A 40 -15.84 4.14 0.87
N ILE A 41 -17.04 3.59 0.70
CA ILE A 41 -18.23 4.36 0.30
C ILE A 41 -18.60 5.43 1.34
N LYS A 42 -18.51 5.09 2.63
CA LYS A 42 -18.84 6.00 3.72
C LYS A 42 -17.92 7.22 3.76
N ASN A 43 -16.64 7.02 3.47
CA ASN A 43 -15.59 8.04 3.59
C ASN A 43 -15.23 8.71 2.25
N SER A 44 -15.89 8.38 1.15
CA SER A 44 -15.71 9.06 -0.14
C SER A 44 -16.33 10.45 -0.10
N ASP A 45 -15.51 11.49 -0.16
CA ASP A 45 -15.97 12.89 -0.18
C ASP A 45 -16.50 13.31 -1.56
N GLU A 46 -16.13 12.60 -2.62
CA GLU A 46 -16.56 12.86 -4.00
C GLU A 46 -17.99 12.40 -4.29
N MET A 47 -18.52 11.50 -3.47
CA MET A 47 -19.87 10.95 -3.65
C MET A 47 -20.94 11.83 -2.97
N SER A 48 -21.95 12.22 -3.72
CA SER A 48 -23.17 12.83 -3.18
C SER A 48 -23.95 11.85 -2.27
N GLY A 49 -24.84 12.37 -1.46
CA GLY A 49 -25.68 11.52 -0.57
C GLY A 49 -26.48 10.46 -1.32
N LEU A 50 -26.96 10.77 -2.53
CA LEU A 50 -27.72 9.85 -3.38
C LEU A 50 -26.82 8.76 -4.00
N GLU A 51 -25.63 9.12 -4.42
CA GLU A 51 -24.63 8.18 -4.93
C GLU A 51 -24.15 7.24 -3.83
N LYS A 52 -23.92 7.74 -2.61
CA LYS A 52 -23.60 6.91 -1.43
C LYS A 52 -24.73 5.90 -1.12
N LEU A 53 -26.00 6.29 -1.26
CA LEU A 53 -27.12 5.37 -1.08
C LEU A 53 -27.15 4.30 -2.16
N ALA A 54 -26.96 4.67 -3.43
CA ALA A 54 -26.88 3.72 -4.53
C ALA A 54 -25.68 2.76 -4.36
N ALA A 55 -24.49 3.30 -4.06
CA ALA A 55 -23.29 2.49 -3.82
C ALA A 55 -23.48 1.50 -2.65
N ARG A 56 -24.12 1.91 -1.57
CA ARG A 56 -24.43 1.01 -0.44
C ARG A 56 -25.42 -0.10 -0.82
N ALA A 57 -26.39 0.18 -1.71
CA ALA A 57 -27.30 -0.85 -2.19
C ALA A 57 -26.60 -1.95 -2.99
N PHE A 58 -25.51 -1.61 -3.69
CA PHE A 58 -24.71 -2.54 -4.48
C PHE A 58 -23.48 -3.10 -3.72
N SER A 59 -23.16 -2.56 -2.53
CA SER A 59 -21.95 -2.96 -1.77
C SER A 59 -21.87 -4.46 -1.52
N GLY A 60 -23.00 -5.10 -1.18
CA GLY A 60 -23.06 -6.54 -0.95
C GLY A 60 -22.75 -7.40 -2.19
N ALA A 61 -23.10 -6.90 -3.39
CA ALA A 61 -22.72 -7.59 -4.64
C ALA A 61 -21.24 -7.43 -4.94
N ILE A 62 -20.67 -6.25 -4.66
CA ILE A 62 -19.23 -5.97 -4.81
C ILE A 62 -18.44 -6.79 -3.80
N GLU A 63 -18.82 -6.81 -2.52
CA GLU A 63 -18.20 -7.64 -1.48
C GLU A 63 -18.18 -9.11 -1.90
N LYS A 64 -19.32 -9.63 -2.40
CA LYS A 64 -19.42 -11.02 -2.85
C LYS A 64 -18.55 -11.35 -4.07
N ALA A 65 -18.29 -10.35 -4.92
CA ALA A 65 -17.35 -10.49 -6.03
C ALA A 65 -15.90 -10.45 -5.54
N LEU A 66 -15.59 -9.58 -4.58
CA LEU A 66 -14.28 -9.47 -3.95
C LEU A 66 -13.93 -10.70 -3.09
N ASP A 67 -14.90 -11.33 -2.44
CA ASP A 67 -14.71 -12.58 -1.67
C ASP A 67 -14.14 -13.73 -2.53
N LYS A 68 -14.37 -13.66 -3.86
CA LYS A 68 -13.84 -14.62 -4.84
C LYS A 68 -12.54 -14.17 -5.49
N THR A 69 -12.06 -12.98 -5.14
CA THR A 69 -10.88 -12.35 -5.72
C THR A 69 -9.83 -12.16 -4.64
N GLN A 70 -8.67 -12.76 -4.81
CA GLN A 70 -7.52 -12.50 -3.95
C GLN A 70 -6.54 -11.60 -4.69
N ILE A 71 -6.12 -10.52 -4.03
CA ILE A 71 -5.10 -9.61 -4.55
C ILE A 71 -3.89 -9.68 -3.63
N LEU A 72 -2.77 -10.12 -4.20
CA LEU A 72 -1.52 -10.27 -3.48
C LEU A 72 -0.48 -9.31 -4.03
N PHE A 73 0.27 -8.70 -3.14
CA PHE A 73 1.48 -7.93 -3.42
C PHE A 73 2.68 -8.77 -3.01
N ASP A 74 3.58 -9.03 -3.92
CA ASP A 74 4.79 -9.83 -3.68
C ASP A 74 6.02 -8.94 -3.85
N PHE A 75 6.53 -8.40 -2.71
CA PHE A 75 7.68 -7.50 -2.68
C PHE A 75 8.98 -8.28 -2.73
N LYS A 76 9.88 -7.89 -3.64
CA LYS A 76 11.17 -8.52 -3.89
C LYS A 76 12.33 -7.64 -3.45
N GLU A 77 13.47 -8.25 -3.13
CA GLU A 77 14.69 -7.55 -2.73
C GLU A 77 15.26 -6.59 -3.79
N ASN A 78 14.95 -6.83 -5.06
CA ASN A 78 15.38 -6.02 -6.20
C ASN A 78 14.52 -4.76 -6.44
N ASN A 79 13.80 -4.28 -5.44
CA ASN A 79 12.93 -3.10 -5.50
C ASN A 79 11.76 -3.23 -6.50
N THR A 80 11.34 -4.46 -6.80
CA THR A 80 10.12 -4.69 -7.57
C THR A 80 9.03 -5.31 -6.70
N ALA A 81 7.78 -4.99 -7.00
CA ALA A 81 6.61 -5.64 -6.42
C ALA A 81 5.74 -6.19 -7.55
N ALA A 82 5.22 -7.40 -7.38
CA ALA A 82 4.24 -7.96 -8.30
C ALA A 82 2.87 -7.94 -7.65
N ILE A 83 1.89 -7.29 -8.28
CA ILE A 83 0.48 -7.40 -7.91
C ILE A 83 -0.11 -8.57 -8.68
N ILE A 84 -0.64 -9.54 -7.96
CA ILE A 84 -1.19 -10.78 -8.49
C ILE A 84 -2.67 -10.79 -8.14
N VAL A 85 -3.52 -10.74 -9.16
CA VAL A 85 -4.98 -10.82 -9.01
C VAL A 85 -5.43 -12.23 -9.38
N ILE A 86 -5.99 -12.94 -8.41
CA ILE A 86 -6.46 -14.31 -8.56
C ILE A 86 -7.98 -14.28 -8.55
N THR A 87 -8.61 -14.61 -9.67
CA THR A 87 -10.04 -14.80 -9.81
C THR A 87 -10.33 -16.22 -10.27
N ASP A 88 -11.28 -16.90 -9.62
CA ASP A 88 -11.73 -18.25 -10.00
C ASP A 88 -10.61 -19.26 -10.25
N SER A 89 -9.61 -19.32 -9.37
CA SER A 89 -8.52 -20.33 -9.32
C SER A 89 -7.64 -20.49 -10.58
N THR A 90 -8.01 -19.91 -11.73
CA THR A 90 -7.37 -20.19 -13.02
C THR A 90 -6.81 -18.98 -13.78
N LYS A 91 -7.27 -17.77 -13.49
CA LYS A 91 -6.75 -16.54 -14.12
C LYS A 91 -5.90 -15.74 -13.13
N GLN A 92 -4.60 -15.65 -13.41
CA GLN A 92 -3.69 -14.77 -12.70
C GLN A 92 -3.30 -13.62 -13.63
N ASN A 93 -3.76 -12.42 -13.32
CA ASN A 93 -3.20 -11.20 -13.90
C ASN A 93 -2.05 -10.74 -13.01
N ARG A 94 -0.90 -10.43 -13.62
CA ARG A 94 0.29 -9.98 -12.91
C ARG A 94 0.73 -8.63 -13.45
N VAL A 95 0.85 -7.65 -12.57
CA VAL A 95 1.40 -6.34 -12.87
C VAL A 95 2.62 -6.11 -12.01
N VAL A 96 3.66 -5.49 -12.55
CA VAL A 96 4.92 -5.24 -11.85
C VAL A 96 5.09 -3.74 -11.63
N PHE A 97 5.45 -3.39 -10.40
CA PHE A 97 5.73 -2.04 -9.92
C PHE A 97 7.18 -1.96 -9.42
N SER A 98 7.77 -0.78 -9.44
CA SER A 98 8.91 -0.47 -8.59
C SER A 98 8.44 -0.03 -7.21
N TRP A 99 9.28 -0.24 -6.22
CA TRP A 99 9.01 0.26 -4.88
C TRP A 99 10.27 0.85 -4.24
N GLU A 100 10.06 1.83 -3.39
CA GLU A 100 11.10 2.41 -2.56
C GLU A 100 10.58 2.76 -1.17
N ILE A 101 11.48 2.84 -0.20
CA ILE A 101 11.21 3.43 1.12
C ILE A 101 11.86 4.81 1.13
N ASN A 102 11.05 5.86 1.29
CA ASN A 102 11.55 7.23 1.33
C ASN A 102 12.24 7.54 2.67
N GLU A 103 12.78 8.75 2.80
CA GLU A 103 13.50 9.21 4.00
C GLU A 103 12.64 9.21 5.27
N ASN A 104 11.32 9.30 5.13
CA ASN A 104 10.36 9.26 6.24
C ASN A 104 9.95 7.83 6.63
N GLY A 105 10.47 6.80 5.95
CA GLY A 105 10.10 5.40 6.16
C GLY A 105 8.80 4.98 5.48
N ASN A 106 8.25 5.81 4.59
CA ASN A 106 7.03 5.51 3.85
C ASN A 106 7.35 4.70 2.60
N LEU A 107 6.52 3.69 2.31
CA LEU A 107 6.59 2.92 1.08
C LEU A 107 5.91 3.68 -0.06
N ILE A 108 6.63 3.85 -1.17
CA ILE A 108 6.14 4.41 -2.43
C ILE A 108 6.13 3.28 -3.47
N LEU A 109 5.07 3.23 -4.27
CA LEU A 109 4.90 2.29 -5.38
C LEU A 109 4.75 3.07 -6.67
N ASP A 110 5.67 2.82 -7.62
CA ASP A 110 5.63 3.44 -8.94
C ASP A 110 5.37 2.39 -10.02
N GLU A 111 4.51 2.74 -10.95
CA GLU A 111 4.18 1.87 -12.08
C GLU A 111 5.35 1.81 -13.08
N ILE A 112 5.83 0.59 -13.41
CA ILE A 112 6.91 0.41 -14.39
C ILE A 112 6.43 0.49 -15.84
N SER A 113 5.11 0.30 -16.07
CA SER A 113 4.55 0.20 -17.41
C SER A 113 3.32 1.09 -17.58
N GLU A 114 3.37 2.03 -18.55
CA GLU A 114 2.23 2.86 -18.94
C GLU A 114 1.03 2.07 -19.49
N GLN A 115 1.19 0.77 -19.73
CA GLN A 115 0.15 -0.13 -20.27
C GLN A 115 -0.61 -0.90 -19.21
N SER A 116 -0.29 -0.71 -17.93
CA SER A 116 -1.01 -1.39 -16.86
C SER A 116 -2.42 -0.82 -16.72
N GLN A 117 -3.40 -1.71 -16.63
CA GLN A 117 -4.80 -1.35 -16.34
C GLN A 117 -5.07 -1.25 -14.83
N VAL A 118 -4.06 -1.51 -14.00
CA VAL A 118 -4.16 -1.46 -12.55
C VAL A 118 -3.64 -0.12 -12.08
N ARG A 119 -4.52 0.71 -11.54
CA ARG A 119 -4.16 1.95 -10.84
C ARG A 119 -4.33 1.73 -9.35
N LEU A 120 -3.37 2.20 -8.57
CA LEU A 120 -3.45 2.16 -7.09
C LEU A 120 -4.33 3.27 -6.51
N GLY A 121 -5.19 3.87 -7.35
CA GLY A 121 -6.04 5.00 -6.98
C GLY A 121 -5.21 6.25 -6.69
N ASP A 122 -5.69 7.07 -5.75
CA ASP A 122 -5.02 8.30 -5.32
C ASP A 122 -4.03 8.06 -4.17
N THR A 123 -3.57 6.82 -4.00
CA THR A 123 -2.58 6.47 -2.96
C THR A 123 -1.22 7.06 -3.32
N ALA A 124 -0.73 7.98 -2.50
CA ALA A 124 0.57 8.59 -2.66
C ALA A 124 1.69 7.77 -1.99
N TYR A 125 1.40 7.19 -0.82
CA TYR A 125 2.36 6.38 -0.08
C TYR A 125 1.64 5.46 0.93
N TRP A 126 2.40 4.51 1.48
CA TRP A 126 1.92 3.56 2.50
C TRP A 126 2.78 3.69 3.75
N ILE A 127 2.14 3.64 4.93
CA ILE A 127 2.79 3.64 6.23
C ILE A 127 2.72 2.26 6.85
N PHE A 128 3.82 1.83 7.46
CA PHE A 128 3.88 0.62 8.26
C PHE A 128 3.16 0.82 9.60
N ASP A 129 2.21 -0.05 9.90
CA ASP A 129 1.48 -0.15 11.16
C ASP A 129 1.50 -1.62 11.61
N ASP A 130 2.51 -2.02 12.37
CA ASP A 130 2.84 -3.39 12.74
C ASP A 130 2.96 -4.33 11.53
N ASP A 131 2.02 -5.27 11.36
CA ASP A 131 1.95 -6.22 10.25
C ASP A 131 1.03 -5.75 9.11
N LYS A 132 0.74 -4.44 9.06
CA LYS A 132 -0.11 -3.80 8.05
C LYS A 132 0.62 -2.68 7.34
N LEU A 133 0.16 -2.39 6.13
CA LEU A 133 0.47 -1.19 5.37
C LEU A 133 -0.82 -0.43 5.13
N VAL A 134 -0.86 0.82 5.58
CA VAL A 134 -2.02 1.71 5.50
C VAL A 134 -1.76 2.75 4.42
N PRO A 135 -2.64 2.90 3.41
CA PRO A 135 -2.45 3.85 2.32
C PRO A 135 -2.88 5.26 2.70
N TYR A 136 -2.12 6.24 2.22
CA TYR A 136 -2.39 7.66 2.36
C TYR A 136 -2.44 8.35 1.01
N ASP A 137 -3.29 9.37 0.89
CA ASP A 137 -3.34 10.26 -0.28
C ASP A 137 -2.26 11.36 -0.19
N ILE A 138 -2.19 12.20 -1.23
CA ILE A 138 -1.24 13.32 -1.30
C ILE A 138 -1.52 14.42 -0.26
N ASN A 139 -2.73 14.46 0.30
CA ASN A 139 -3.14 15.42 1.34
C ASN A 139 -2.96 14.84 2.76
N GLU A 140 -2.23 13.74 2.89
CA GLU A 140 -1.98 13.03 4.15
C GLU A 140 -3.25 12.45 4.81
N ASN A 141 -4.31 12.22 4.05
CA ASN A 141 -5.49 11.53 4.56
C ASN A 141 -5.35 10.02 4.37
N ILE A 142 -5.82 9.26 5.35
CA ILE A 142 -5.88 7.81 5.26
C ILE A 142 -6.94 7.43 4.23
N ASN A 143 -6.58 6.61 3.25
CA ASN A 143 -7.53 5.94 2.36
C ASN A 143 -8.26 4.82 3.12
N LYS A 144 -9.27 5.21 3.89
CA LYS A 144 -10.00 4.30 4.79
C LYS A 144 -10.66 3.16 4.01
N GLY A 145 -10.68 2.00 4.63
CA GLY A 145 -11.25 0.79 4.05
C GLY A 145 -10.27 0.00 3.17
N MET A 146 -9.04 0.49 2.94
CA MET A 146 -7.99 -0.22 2.21
C MET A 146 -6.80 -0.49 3.12
N LEU A 147 -6.19 -1.68 3.01
CA LEU A 147 -4.94 -2.01 3.70
C LEU A 147 -4.26 -3.23 3.07
N LEU A 148 -2.96 -3.38 3.30
CA LEU A 148 -2.23 -4.61 3.03
C LEU A 148 -1.91 -5.30 4.36
N ILE A 149 -2.10 -6.62 4.43
CA ILE A 149 -1.76 -7.44 5.59
C ILE A 149 -0.67 -8.42 5.18
N LYS A 150 0.38 -8.54 5.99
CA LYS A 150 1.47 -9.48 5.73
C LYS A 150 0.97 -10.92 5.80
N VAL A 151 1.24 -11.70 4.76
CA VAL A 151 0.93 -13.14 4.74
C VAL A 151 2.02 -13.86 5.52
N LYS A 152 1.62 -14.62 6.53
CA LYS A 152 2.52 -15.42 7.38
C LYS A 152 2.85 -16.76 6.74
#